data_5c490428480e13a059448e719a860cc9
#
_entry.id   5c490428480e13a059448e719a860cc9
#
_cell.length_a   1.000
_cell.length_b   1.000
_cell.length_c   1.000
_cell.angle_alpha   90.00
_cell.angle_beta   90.00
_cell.angle_gamma   90.00
#
_symmetry.space_group_name_H-M   'P 1'
#
loop_
_entity.id
_entity.type
_entity.pdbx_description
1 polymer ?
#
loop_
_entity_poly.entity_id
_entity_poly.type
_entity_poly.pdbx_seq_one_letter_code
_entity_poly.pdbx_strand_id
1 'polypeptide(L)'
;ILFSFYGLLHLQSSTKFDDMFPKGSNTVRSMAWMEKHLGPIASVEVLIIFDKEANVEPYRQVEWIDRIVRHLRQQPDIGGVIAATTFLPELPTGGTIRDVARRSIFQNEIPKTFPMLEEKGLLSERKTQYIWRLTAKVSALSKLNYGELTRKVNLAVWAVREGKTAPNLNLSEETPAPFTAEFTGLSPIMHDTQLALLDDLGASFSTAFLLIMPVMILIARGLKAGLLIMIPNVLPETIVFGSMAWLGYSIDIAGILTASVAMGIAVNDTLHFVNWYSRRLAVGDTQEEAIADTFSNCAKAMVHTMLISCCSMLPFMFAEFNPTRQFAILMIAMMSSSILGDLVLLPALLLSPLGRDKRSQQPASSQLSNPVGSLTPDILSD
;
A
#
# COMPACT_ATOMS: atom_id res chain seq x y z
N ILE A 1 10.27 22.43 -1.78
CA ILE A 1 10.49 21.15 -2.51
C ILE A 1 11.45 20.26 -1.73
N LEU A 2 12.70 20.67 -1.43
CA LEU A 2 13.66 19.83 -0.68
C LEU A 2 13.15 19.43 0.72
N PHE A 3 12.49 20.32 1.41
CA PHE A 3 11.87 20.06 2.71
C PHE A 3 10.74 19.02 2.60
N SER A 4 9.89 19.14 1.60
CA SER A 4 8.80 18.19 1.35
C SER A 4 9.32 16.82 0.87
N PHE A 5 10.39 16.82 0.06
CA PHE A 5 11.05 15.58 -0.36
C PHE A 5 11.67 14.81 0.82
N TYR A 6 12.27 15.52 1.77
CA TYR A 6 12.78 14.91 3.01
C TYR A 6 11.63 14.30 3.84
N GLY A 7 10.48 14.99 3.92
CA GLY A 7 9.28 14.43 4.56
C GLY A 7 8.82 13.12 3.93
N LEU A 8 8.85 13.00 2.60
CA LEU A 8 8.46 11.80 1.86
C LEU A 8 9.24 10.54 2.31
N LEU A 9 10.52 10.69 2.65
CA LEU A 9 11.36 9.58 3.13
C LEU A 9 10.96 9.06 4.53
N HIS A 10 10.16 9.82 5.29
CA HIS A 10 9.71 9.48 6.64
C HIS A 10 8.22 9.09 6.66
N LEU A 11 7.61 8.92 5.49
CA LEU A 11 6.21 8.59 5.37
C LEU A 11 5.95 7.15 5.85
N GLN A 12 5.02 7.00 6.78
CA GLN A 12 4.64 5.70 7.34
C GLN A 12 3.29 5.25 6.79
N SER A 13 3.17 3.97 6.52
CA SER A 13 1.87 3.36 6.18
C SER A 13 1.16 2.89 7.45
N SER A 14 -0.13 3.17 7.55
CA SER A 14 -0.99 2.65 8.62
C SER A 14 -1.95 1.59 8.08
N THR A 15 -1.98 0.45 8.78
CA THR A 15 -2.83 -0.70 8.44
C THR A 15 -3.85 -1.01 9.53
N LYS A 16 -4.24 0.00 10.33
CA LYS A 16 -5.15 -0.22 11.46
C LYS A 16 -6.60 -0.12 11.01
N PHE A 17 -7.41 -1.05 11.48
CA PHE A 17 -8.84 -1.06 11.18
C PHE A 17 -9.58 0.14 11.81
N ASP A 18 -9.17 0.58 12.99
CA ASP A 18 -9.74 1.72 13.69
C ASP A 18 -9.48 3.06 12.97
N ASP A 19 -8.42 3.15 12.15
CA ASP A 19 -8.15 4.32 11.32
C ASP A 19 -9.14 4.45 10.14
N MET A 20 -9.87 3.38 9.79
CA MET A 20 -10.87 3.40 8.72
C MET A 20 -12.15 4.16 9.08
N PHE A 21 -12.41 4.38 10.38
CA PHE A 21 -13.61 5.07 10.85
C PHE A 21 -13.27 6.19 11.84
N PRO A 22 -14.07 7.27 11.90
CA PRO A 22 -13.89 8.31 12.92
C PRO A 22 -13.97 7.71 14.33
N LYS A 23 -13.07 8.12 15.23
CA LYS A 23 -12.97 7.61 16.61
C LYS A 23 -14.26 7.69 17.42
N GLY A 24 -15.18 8.59 17.07
CA GLY A 24 -16.49 8.74 17.71
C GLY A 24 -17.65 8.06 16.97
N SER A 25 -17.39 7.34 15.88
CA SER A 25 -18.44 6.69 15.08
C SER A 25 -19.15 5.58 15.86
N ASN A 26 -20.40 5.28 15.46
CA ASN A 26 -21.16 4.17 16.02
C ASN A 26 -20.42 2.84 15.85
N THR A 27 -19.75 2.66 14.72
CA THR A 27 -18.95 1.47 14.42
C THR A 27 -17.84 1.27 15.45
N VAL A 28 -16.99 2.27 15.68
CA VAL A 28 -15.88 2.17 16.65
C VAL A 28 -16.42 1.98 18.07
N ARG A 29 -17.51 2.65 18.45
CA ARG A 29 -18.15 2.47 19.76
C ARG A 29 -18.73 1.06 19.94
N SER A 30 -19.36 0.51 18.90
CA SER A 30 -19.89 -0.86 18.95
C SER A 30 -18.76 -1.90 19.04
N MET A 31 -17.66 -1.69 18.31
CA MET A 31 -16.47 -2.55 18.41
C MET A 31 -15.86 -2.49 19.80
N ALA A 32 -15.67 -1.30 20.35
CA ALA A 32 -15.17 -1.13 21.72
C ALA A 32 -16.08 -1.78 22.76
N TRP A 33 -17.39 -1.68 22.57
CA TRP A 33 -18.36 -2.36 23.44
C TRP A 33 -18.23 -3.90 23.35
N MET A 34 -18.12 -4.44 22.11
CA MET A 34 -17.93 -5.88 21.90
C MET A 34 -16.62 -6.36 22.52
N GLU A 35 -15.52 -5.65 22.31
CA GLU A 35 -14.23 -6.04 22.90
C GLU A 35 -14.27 -6.01 24.44
N LYS A 36 -14.96 -5.04 25.02
CA LYS A 36 -15.10 -4.94 26.47
C LYS A 36 -15.95 -6.08 27.07
N HIS A 37 -16.98 -6.57 26.37
CA HIS A 37 -17.94 -7.53 26.92
C HIS A 37 -17.74 -8.96 26.43
N LEU A 38 -17.23 -9.15 25.22
CA LEU A 38 -17.05 -10.46 24.58
C LEU A 38 -15.56 -10.83 24.40
N GLY A 39 -14.64 -9.88 24.63
CA GLY A 39 -13.21 -10.05 24.37
C GLY A 39 -12.82 -9.63 22.94
N PRO A 40 -11.51 -9.76 22.62
CA PRO A 40 -10.96 -9.34 21.34
C PRO A 40 -11.69 -9.94 20.14
N ILE A 41 -12.00 -9.10 19.13
CA ILE A 41 -12.83 -9.47 17.98
C ILE A 41 -12.01 -9.78 16.72
N ALA A 42 -10.82 -9.22 16.58
CA ALA A 42 -9.93 -9.57 15.48
C ALA A 42 -9.25 -10.92 15.73
N SER A 43 -8.72 -11.53 14.69
CA SER A 43 -8.02 -12.80 14.80
C SER A 43 -6.83 -12.91 13.87
N VAL A 44 -5.82 -13.64 14.35
CA VAL A 44 -4.73 -14.20 13.56
C VAL A 44 -4.92 -15.71 13.58
N GLU A 45 -5.01 -16.30 12.41
CA GLU A 45 -5.11 -17.75 12.24
C GLU A 45 -3.71 -18.31 12.05
N VAL A 46 -3.41 -19.38 12.78
CA VAL A 46 -2.15 -20.11 12.68
C VAL A 46 -2.47 -21.53 12.24
N LEU A 47 -1.90 -21.96 11.13
CA LEU A 47 -2.00 -23.32 10.63
C LEU A 47 -0.71 -24.05 11.01
N ILE A 48 -0.83 -25.07 11.86
CA ILE A 48 0.28 -25.95 12.22
C ILE A 48 0.16 -27.21 11.36
N ILE A 49 1.17 -27.47 10.57
CA ILE A 49 1.19 -28.51 9.54
C ILE A 49 2.20 -29.58 9.94
N PHE A 50 1.72 -30.80 10.12
CA PHE A 50 2.53 -31.99 10.34
C PHE A 50 2.51 -32.87 9.08
N ASP A 51 3.67 -33.19 8.54
CA ASP A 51 3.78 -34.15 7.45
C ASP A 51 3.58 -35.57 7.99
N LYS A 52 2.77 -36.39 7.31
CA LYS A 52 2.52 -37.78 7.68
C LYS A 52 3.79 -38.64 7.57
N GLU A 53 4.72 -38.26 6.68
CA GLU A 53 6.03 -38.93 6.56
C GLU A 53 6.87 -38.80 7.81
N ALA A 54 6.72 -37.70 8.57
CA ALA A 54 7.40 -37.52 9.85
C ALA A 54 6.90 -38.45 10.96
N ASN A 55 5.82 -39.21 10.71
CA ASN A 55 5.24 -40.21 11.59
C ASN A 55 5.02 -39.73 13.05
N VAL A 56 4.59 -38.46 13.20
CA VAL A 56 4.29 -37.87 14.52
C VAL A 56 2.96 -38.37 15.00
N GLU A 57 2.95 -39.07 16.15
CA GLU A 57 1.72 -39.57 16.75
C GLU A 57 0.69 -38.44 17.00
N PRO A 58 -0.62 -38.70 16.80
CA PRO A 58 -1.67 -37.70 17.03
C PRO A 58 -1.64 -37.04 18.39
N TYR A 59 -1.34 -37.79 19.43
CA TYR A 59 -1.17 -37.28 20.80
C TYR A 59 -0.05 -36.23 20.88
N ARG A 60 1.09 -36.50 20.26
CA ARG A 60 2.24 -35.58 20.23
C ARG A 60 1.91 -34.32 19.47
N GLN A 61 1.14 -34.40 18.36
CA GLN A 61 0.69 -33.21 17.62
C GLN A 61 -0.15 -32.32 18.54
N VAL A 62 -1.13 -32.88 19.24
CA VAL A 62 -1.98 -32.13 20.18
C VAL A 62 -1.18 -31.57 21.35
N GLU A 63 -0.18 -32.28 21.86
CA GLU A 63 0.75 -31.79 22.87
C GLU A 63 1.51 -30.55 22.44
N TRP A 64 2.03 -30.52 21.19
CA TRP A 64 2.68 -29.35 20.62
C TRP A 64 1.70 -28.17 20.49
N ILE A 65 0.50 -28.43 20.02
CA ILE A 65 -0.56 -27.41 19.93
C ILE A 65 -0.88 -26.83 21.32
N ASP A 66 -0.98 -27.65 22.33
CA ASP A 66 -1.25 -27.19 23.71
C ASP A 66 -0.11 -26.30 24.25
N ARG A 67 1.14 -26.65 23.96
CA ARG A 67 2.29 -25.81 24.30
C ARG A 67 2.23 -24.43 23.60
N ILE A 68 1.90 -24.41 22.30
CA ILE A 68 1.72 -23.17 21.55
C ILE A 68 0.60 -22.34 22.13
N VAL A 69 -0.56 -22.94 22.43
CA VAL A 69 -1.71 -22.27 23.02
C VAL A 69 -1.37 -21.63 24.37
N ARG A 70 -0.66 -22.36 25.24
CA ARG A 70 -0.24 -21.82 26.53
C ARG A 70 0.72 -20.66 26.39
N HIS A 71 1.68 -20.76 25.46
CA HIS A 71 2.64 -19.70 25.22
C HIS A 71 1.99 -18.44 24.63
N LEU A 72 1.06 -18.61 23.69
CA LEU A 72 0.27 -17.50 23.11
C LEU A 72 -0.60 -16.81 24.17
N ARG A 73 -1.24 -17.56 25.06
CA ARG A 73 -2.07 -16.98 26.15
C ARG A 73 -1.28 -16.14 27.16
N GLN A 74 0.03 -16.32 27.23
CA GLN A 74 0.91 -15.50 28.09
C GLN A 74 1.23 -14.13 27.47
N GLN A 75 0.95 -13.93 26.17
CA GLN A 75 1.23 -12.66 25.50
C GLN A 75 0.16 -11.62 25.86
N PRO A 76 0.54 -10.41 26.26
CA PRO A 76 -0.41 -9.39 26.75
C PRO A 76 -1.37 -8.89 25.66
N ASP A 77 -0.99 -9.00 24.38
CA ASP A 77 -1.79 -8.53 23.25
C ASP A 77 -2.76 -9.60 22.72
N ILE A 78 -2.73 -10.82 23.27
CA ILE A 78 -3.59 -11.95 22.87
C ILE A 78 -4.65 -12.17 23.96
N GLY A 79 -5.91 -11.89 23.62
CA GLY A 79 -7.02 -12.02 24.58
C GLY A 79 -7.58 -13.43 24.72
N GLY A 80 -7.20 -14.35 23.84
CA GLY A 80 -7.61 -15.75 23.90
C GLY A 80 -7.15 -16.54 22.69
N VAL A 81 -7.10 -17.87 22.84
CA VAL A 81 -6.74 -18.79 21.75
C VAL A 81 -7.76 -19.90 21.68
N ILE A 82 -8.33 -20.13 20.51
CA ILE A 82 -9.22 -21.25 20.19
C ILE A 82 -8.41 -22.25 19.36
N ALA A 83 -8.36 -23.49 19.81
CA ALA A 83 -7.65 -24.57 19.14
C ALA A 83 -8.34 -25.90 19.46
N ALA A 84 -7.85 -27.00 18.89
CA ALA A 84 -8.35 -28.34 19.24
C ALA A 84 -8.37 -28.59 20.75
N THR A 85 -7.36 -28.14 21.47
CA THR A 85 -7.24 -28.27 22.93
C THR A 85 -8.34 -27.55 23.71
N THR A 86 -9.09 -26.63 23.10
CA THR A 86 -10.26 -25.99 23.71
C THR A 86 -11.44 -26.96 23.88
N PHE A 87 -11.50 -27.99 23.01
CA PHE A 87 -12.58 -28.98 22.98
C PHE A 87 -12.16 -30.35 23.48
N LEU A 88 -10.92 -30.51 23.88
CA LEU A 88 -10.37 -31.72 24.45
C LEU A 88 -10.20 -31.54 25.97
N PRO A 89 -10.27 -32.64 26.76
CA PRO A 89 -9.92 -32.59 28.16
C PRO A 89 -8.45 -32.14 28.37
N GLU A 90 -8.17 -31.59 29.55
CA GLU A 90 -6.80 -31.15 29.88
C GLU A 90 -5.79 -32.30 29.74
N LEU A 91 -4.73 -32.01 28.96
CA LEU A 91 -3.67 -32.97 28.74
C LEU A 91 -2.84 -33.20 30.02
N PRO A 92 -2.46 -34.43 30.31
CA PRO A 92 -1.60 -34.73 31.46
C PRO A 92 -0.19 -34.17 31.24
N THR A 93 0.20 -33.18 32.02
CA THR A 93 1.51 -32.49 31.90
C THR A 93 2.55 -32.94 32.93
N GLY A 94 2.12 -33.74 33.92
CA GLY A 94 2.97 -34.20 35.03
C GLY A 94 3.74 -35.49 34.70
N GLY A 95 4.72 -35.81 35.56
CA GLY A 95 5.52 -37.05 35.52
C GLY A 95 5.03 -38.14 36.46
N THR A 96 3.85 -38.04 37.05
CA THR A 96 3.32 -39.04 38.00
C THR A 96 2.86 -40.32 37.28
N ILE A 97 2.83 -41.44 37.96
CA ILE A 97 2.31 -42.73 37.44
C ILE A 97 0.88 -42.55 36.89
N ARG A 98 0.08 -41.71 37.56
CA ARG A 98 -1.26 -41.37 37.11
C ARG A 98 -1.28 -40.61 35.77
N ASP A 99 -0.33 -39.75 35.59
CA ASP A 99 -0.22 -39.00 34.32
C ASP A 99 0.22 -39.88 33.18
N VAL A 100 1.12 -40.83 33.42
CA VAL A 100 1.54 -41.83 32.43
C VAL A 100 0.36 -42.70 31.99
N ALA A 101 -0.43 -43.20 32.95
CA ALA A 101 -1.64 -43.97 32.65
C ALA A 101 -2.68 -43.13 31.85
N ARG A 102 -2.88 -41.88 32.20
CA ARG A 102 -3.75 -40.96 31.45
C ARG A 102 -3.24 -40.73 30.02
N ARG A 103 -1.93 -40.56 29.81
CA ARG A 103 -1.35 -40.41 28.45
C ARG A 103 -1.70 -41.60 27.56
N SER A 104 -1.59 -42.84 28.05
CA SER A 104 -1.95 -44.03 27.27
C SER A 104 -3.43 -44.04 26.85
N ILE A 105 -4.33 -43.58 27.71
CA ILE A 105 -5.75 -43.43 27.41
C ILE A 105 -5.93 -42.36 26.30
N PHE A 106 -5.28 -41.21 26.44
CA PHE A 106 -5.38 -40.10 25.46
C PHE A 106 -4.83 -40.48 24.08
N GLN A 107 -3.75 -41.27 24.02
CA GLN A 107 -3.22 -41.77 22.74
C GLN A 107 -4.27 -42.54 21.92
N ASN A 108 -5.12 -43.30 22.59
CA ASN A 108 -6.17 -44.07 21.92
C ASN A 108 -7.45 -43.25 21.64
N GLU A 109 -7.75 -42.26 22.48
CA GLU A 109 -8.99 -41.48 22.38
C GLU A 109 -8.88 -40.28 21.39
N ILE A 110 -7.70 -39.62 21.29
CA ILE A 110 -7.50 -38.46 20.43
C ILE A 110 -7.87 -38.73 18.96
N PRO A 111 -7.44 -39.83 18.32
CA PRO A 111 -7.82 -40.09 16.92
C PRO A 111 -9.34 -40.22 16.73
N LYS A 112 -10.08 -40.65 17.73
CA LYS A 112 -11.54 -40.76 17.67
C LYS A 112 -12.25 -39.40 17.66
N THR A 113 -11.58 -38.35 18.12
CA THR A 113 -12.09 -36.97 18.11
C THR A 113 -11.89 -36.23 16.75
N PHE A 114 -11.10 -36.80 15.85
CA PHE A 114 -10.77 -36.18 14.58
C PHE A 114 -12.01 -35.78 13.76
N PRO A 115 -13.03 -36.61 13.57
CA PRO A 115 -14.22 -36.20 12.82
C PRO A 115 -14.93 -34.98 13.42
N MET A 116 -15.01 -34.89 14.75
CA MET A 116 -15.58 -33.74 15.46
C MET A 116 -14.72 -32.49 15.25
N LEU A 117 -13.38 -32.62 15.29
CA LEU A 117 -12.46 -31.49 15.10
C LEU A 117 -12.44 -31.01 13.64
N GLU A 118 -12.64 -31.91 12.68
CA GLU A 118 -12.82 -31.56 11.28
C GLU A 118 -14.12 -30.80 11.03
N GLU A 119 -15.25 -31.30 11.60
CA GLU A 119 -16.54 -30.59 11.54
C GLU A 119 -16.45 -29.17 12.09
N LYS A 120 -15.68 -29.00 13.19
CA LYS A 120 -15.40 -27.67 13.78
C LYS A 120 -14.37 -26.84 12.97
N GLY A 121 -13.78 -27.40 11.93
CA GLY A 121 -12.72 -26.74 11.14
C GLY A 121 -11.44 -26.47 11.94
N LEU A 122 -11.14 -27.27 12.95
CA LEU A 122 -9.93 -27.16 13.78
C LEU A 122 -8.82 -28.11 13.34
N LEU A 123 -9.19 -29.13 12.57
CA LEU A 123 -8.30 -30.09 11.96
C LEU A 123 -8.74 -30.29 10.50
N SER A 124 -7.78 -30.49 9.61
CA SER A 124 -8.03 -31.02 8.28
C SER A 124 -7.02 -32.13 7.99
N GLU A 125 -7.52 -33.32 7.77
CA GLU A 125 -6.70 -34.45 7.37
C GLU A 125 -6.61 -34.52 5.85
N ARG A 126 -5.38 -34.35 5.32
CA ARG A 126 -5.08 -34.50 3.89
C ARG A 126 -4.30 -35.78 3.64
N LYS A 127 -4.09 -36.14 2.36
CA LYS A 127 -3.36 -37.38 2.00
C LYS A 127 -1.97 -37.43 2.60
N THR A 128 -1.26 -36.30 2.65
CA THR A 128 0.12 -36.21 3.07
C THR A 128 0.35 -35.48 4.39
N GLN A 129 -0.68 -34.76 4.91
CA GLN A 129 -0.50 -33.84 6.01
C GLN A 129 -1.71 -33.81 6.95
N TYR A 130 -1.43 -33.49 8.22
CA TYR A 130 -2.41 -33.03 9.20
C TYR A 130 -2.26 -31.51 9.37
N ILE A 131 -3.34 -30.76 9.16
CA ILE A 131 -3.36 -29.31 9.28
C ILE A 131 -4.25 -28.94 10.46
N TRP A 132 -3.65 -28.37 11.49
CA TRP A 132 -4.33 -27.91 12.69
C TRP A 132 -4.49 -26.41 12.67
N ARG A 133 -5.69 -25.90 12.95
CA ARG A 133 -5.98 -24.48 13.00
C ARG A 133 -6.05 -24.00 14.45
N LEU A 134 -5.29 -22.93 14.72
CA LEU A 134 -5.34 -22.15 15.94
C LEU A 134 -5.80 -20.73 15.60
N THR A 135 -6.76 -20.22 16.36
CA THR A 135 -7.26 -18.85 16.21
C THR A 135 -6.81 -18.04 17.43
N ALA A 136 -5.82 -17.19 17.25
CA ALA A 136 -5.39 -16.24 18.28
C ALA A 136 -6.26 -14.97 18.18
N LYS A 137 -7.04 -14.69 19.23
CA LYS A 137 -7.87 -13.49 19.32
C LYS A 137 -7.04 -12.30 19.73
N VAL A 138 -7.08 -11.24 18.92
CA VAL A 138 -6.34 -9.99 19.13
C VAL A 138 -7.30 -8.80 19.09
N SER A 139 -6.95 -7.70 19.77
CA SER A 139 -7.79 -6.52 19.76
C SER A 139 -7.74 -5.85 18.40
N ALA A 140 -8.90 -5.58 17.80
CA ALA A 140 -9.04 -4.79 16.59
C ALA A 140 -8.71 -3.30 16.83
N LEU A 141 -8.86 -2.84 18.09
CA LEU A 141 -8.58 -1.48 18.56
C LEU A 141 -7.18 -1.37 19.19
N SER A 142 -6.29 -2.33 18.93
CA SER A 142 -4.91 -2.32 19.43
C SER A 142 -4.12 -1.13 18.89
N LYS A 143 -3.22 -0.61 19.71
CA LYS A 143 -2.23 0.38 19.26
C LYS A 143 -1.21 -0.18 18.27
N LEU A 144 -1.03 -1.51 18.27
CA LEU A 144 -0.13 -2.20 17.34
C LEU A 144 -0.78 -2.35 15.97
N ASN A 145 0.02 -2.29 14.92
CA ASN A 145 -0.45 -2.65 13.58
C ASN A 145 -0.55 -4.17 13.43
N TYR A 146 -1.31 -4.63 12.43
CA TYR A 146 -1.54 -6.05 12.23
C TYR A 146 -0.26 -6.83 11.92
N GLY A 147 0.72 -6.23 11.25
CA GLY A 147 2.03 -6.84 10.98
C GLY A 147 2.80 -7.11 12.28
N GLU A 148 2.78 -6.19 13.23
CA GLU A 148 3.42 -6.39 14.55
C GLU A 148 2.71 -7.48 15.36
N LEU A 149 1.38 -7.51 15.34
CA LEU A 149 0.60 -8.57 16.00
C LEU A 149 0.92 -9.94 15.40
N THR A 150 0.91 -10.06 14.07
CA THR A 150 1.27 -11.29 13.37
C THR A 150 2.70 -11.70 13.69
N ARG A 151 3.64 -10.76 13.73
CA ARG A 151 5.04 -11.04 14.12
C ARG A 151 5.16 -11.56 15.55
N LYS A 152 4.41 -11.01 16.50
CA LYS A 152 4.41 -11.51 17.90
C LYS A 152 3.87 -12.93 17.97
N VAL A 153 2.76 -13.22 17.28
CA VAL A 153 2.21 -14.58 17.21
C VAL A 153 3.22 -15.53 16.57
N ASN A 154 3.87 -15.11 15.48
CA ASN A 154 4.89 -15.89 14.80
C ASN A 154 6.06 -16.22 15.74
N LEU A 155 6.63 -15.21 16.41
CA LEU A 155 7.73 -15.41 17.35
C LEU A 155 7.36 -16.36 18.49
N ALA A 156 6.13 -16.30 18.99
CA ALA A 156 5.64 -17.19 20.02
C ALA A 156 5.55 -18.65 19.54
N VAL A 157 5.08 -18.88 18.33
CA VAL A 157 5.01 -20.22 17.72
C VAL A 157 6.41 -20.79 17.48
N TRP A 158 7.31 -19.96 16.93
CA TRP A 158 8.71 -20.38 16.66
C TRP A 158 9.51 -20.64 17.94
N ALA A 159 9.23 -19.87 19.02
CA ALA A 159 9.86 -20.13 20.32
C ALA A 159 9.53 -21.54 20.85
N VAL A 160 8.28 -21.98 20.63
CA VAL A 160 7.87 -23.36 21.00
C VAL A 160 8.54 -24.38 20.09
N ARG A 161 8.61 -24.13 18.79
CA ARG A 161 9.28 -25.04 17.83
C ARG A 161 10.75 -25.26 18.15
N GLU A 162 11.46 -24.21 18.53
CA GLU A 162 12.90 -24.26 18.84
C GLU A 162 13.21 -24.72 20.28
N GLY A 163 12.20 -25.12 21.05
CA GLY A 163 12.39 -25.54 22.45
C GLY A 163 12.75 -24.41 23.42
N LYS A 164 12.70 -23.14 22.97
CA LYS A 164 12.98 -21.94 23.78
C LYS A 164 11.79 -21.53 24.67
N THR A 165 11.12 -22.50 25.24
CA THR A 165 9.93 -22.24 26.09
C THR A 165 10.34 -21.94 27.53
N ALA A 166 9.51 -21.15 28.21
CA ALA A 166 9.66 -20.62 29.56
C ALA A 166 10.35 -21.55 30.57
N PRO A 167 11.19 -21.00 31.48
CA PRO A 167 12.13 -21.76 32.32
C PRO A 167 11.49 -22.71 33.36
N ASN A 168 10.17 -22.87 33.40
CA ASN A 168 9.47 -23.63 34.39
C ASN A 168 8.91 -25.01 33.96
N LEU A 169 9.14 -25.43 32.72
CA LEU A 169 8.85 -26.82 32.33
C LEU A 169 10.19 -27.53 32.13
N ASN A 170 10.49 -28.46 33.01
CA ASN A 170 11.58 -29.44 32.90
C ASN A 170 11.32 -30.32 31.68
N LEU A 171 11.68 -29.83 30.52
CA LEU A 171 11.69 -30.58 29.26
C LEU A 171 13.13 -30.68 28.86
N SER A 172 13.63 -31.92 28.83
CA SER A 172 14.89 -32.30 28.15
C SER A 172 15.05 -31.60 26.82
N GLU A 173 16.28 -31.24 26.43
CA GLU A 173 16.68 -30.70 25.14
C GLU A 173 16.05 -31.53 24.01
N GLU A 174 14.81 -31.20 23.63
CA GLU A 174 14.09 -31.89 22.56
C GLU A 174 14.50 -31.26 21.22
N THR A 175 14.77 -32.14 20.26
CA THR A 175 14.89 -31.80 18.85
C THR A 175 13.81 -30.84 18.41
N PRO A 176 14.08 -29.91 17.48
CA PRO A 176 13.08 -28.99 16.96
C PRO A 176 11.80 -29.72 16.56
N ALA A 177 10.65 -29.18 16.94
CA ALA A 177 9.38 -29.83 16.66
C ALA A 177 9.17 -29.99 15.14
N PRO A 178 8.76 -31.18 14.68
CA PRO A 178 8.63 -31.52 13.28
C PRO A 178 7.33 -30.95 12.65
N PHE A 179 7.09 -29.65 12.79
CA PHE A 179 5.95 -28.97 12.15
C PHE A 179 6.38 -27.74 11.38
N THR A 180 5.61 -27.36 10.39
CA THR A 180 5.65 -26.05 9.77
C THR A 180 4.45 -25.22 10.24
N ALA A 181 4.60 -23.88 10.24
CA ALA A 181 3.54 -22.97 10.62
C ALA A 181 3.29 -21.92 9.55
N GLU A 182 2.04 -21.75 9.17
CA GLU A 182 1.59 -20.70 8.26
C GLU A 182 0.65 -19.76 9.01
N PHE A 183 0.77 -18.46 8.73
CA PHE A 183 0.00 -17.41 9.35
C PHE A 183 -0.97 -16.84 8.34
N THR A 184 -2.25 -16.81 8.69
CA THR A 184 -3.33 -16.36 7.82
C THR A 184 -4.45 -15.72 8.63
N GLY A 185 -5.59 -15.51 8.03
CA GLY A 185 -6.73 -14.85 8.65
C GLY A 185 -6.84 -13.38 8.22
N LEU A 186 -7.88 -12.72 8.70
CA LEU A 186 -8.21 -11.36 8.24
C LEU A 186 -7.07 -10.38 8.47
N SER A 187 -6.45 -10.40 9.65
CA SER A 187 -5.42 -9.42 10.02
C SER A 187 -4.12 -9.54 9.21
N PRO A 188 -3.51 -10.73 9.06
CA PRO A 188 -2.34 -10.91 8.19
C PRO A 188 -2.65 -10.61 6.72
N ILE A 189 -3.77 -11.13 6.20
CA ILE A 189 -4.15 -10.93 4.78
C ILE A 189 -4.35 -9.44 4.48
N MET A 190 -5.02 -8.69 5.36
CA MET A 190 -5.17 -7.24 5.17
C MET A 190 -3.83 -6.53 5.17
N HIS A 191 -2.91 -6.91 6.05
CA HIS A 191 -1.57 -6.32 6.11
C HIS A 191 -0.78 -6.61 4.83
N ASP A 192 -0.72 -7.87 4.42
CA ASP A 192 0.03 -8.30 3.23
C ASP A 192 -0.58 -7.70 1.95
N THR A 193 -1.91 -7.65 1.86
CA THR A 193 -2.61 -7.02 0.75
C THR A 193 -2.28 -5.52 0.67
N GLN A 194 -2.22 -4.82 1.81
CA GLN A 194 -1.84 -3.41 1.82
C GLN A 194 -0.40 -3.21 1.36
N LEU A 195 0.55 -4.03 1.81
CA LEU A 195 1.94 -3.94 1.35
C LEU A 195 2.05 -4.22 -0.15
N ALA A 196 1.37 -5.26 -0.64
CA ALA A 196 1.33 -5.57 -2.07
C ALA A 196 0.74 -4.42 -2.90
N LEU A 197 -0.37 -3.81 -2.41
CA LEU A 197 -0.96 -2.64 -3.07
C LEU A 197 -0.03 -1.43 -3.07
N LEU A 198 0.75 -1.21 -2.00
CA LEU A 198 1.76 -0.15 -1.95
C LEU A 198 2.83 -0.35 -3.03
N ASP A 199 3.34 -1.57 -3.15
CA ASP A 199 4.35 -1.92 -4.15
C ASP A 199 3.79 -1.80 -5.58
N ASP A 200 2.59 -2.34 -5.83
CA ASP A 200 1.92 -2.28 -7.14
C ASP A 200 1.61 -0.84 -7.56
N LEU A 201 1.18 0.00 -6.62
CA LEU A 201 0.90 1.40 -6.90
C LEU A 201 2.16 2.20 -7.14
N GLY A 202 3.24 1.92 -6.39
CA GLY A 202 4.56 2.49 -6.64
C GLY A 202 5.09 2.12 -8.04
N ALA A 203 4.94 0.87 -8.43
CA ALA A 203 5.29 0.37 -9.76
C ALA A 203 4.42 1.03 -10.85
N SER A 204 3.10 1.13 -10.63
CA SER A 204 2.15 1.77 -11.54
C SER A 204 2.45 3.25 -11.73
N PHE A 205 2.73 3.98 -10.64
CA PHE A 205 3.12 5.38 -10.67
C PHE A 205 4.40 5.56 -11.49
N SER A 206 5.42 4.75 -11.22
CA SER A 206 6.70 4.80 -11.95
C SER A 206 6.52 4.49 -13.43
N THR A 207 5.70 3.49 -13.77
CA THR A 207 5.39 3.11 -15.15
C THR A 207 4.64 4.23 -15.88
N ALA A 208 3.63 4.83 -15.23
CA ALA A 208 2.90 5.96 -15.80
C ALA A 208 3.85 7.15 -16.05
N PHE A 209 4.70 7.49 -15.09
CA PHE A 209 5.72 8.52 -15.24
C PHE A 209 6.66 8.26 -16.43
N LEU A 210 7.16 7.02 -16.57
CA LEU A 210 8.02 6.60 -17.67
C LEU A 210 7.31 6.64 -19.04
N LEU A 211 6.01 6.34 -19.08
CA LEU A 211 5.22 6.42 -20.33
C LEU A 211 4.87 7.85 -20.73
N ILE A 212 4.64 8.73 -19.76
CA ILE A 212 4.35 10.15 -20.00
C ILE A 212 5.60 10.90 -20.49
N MET A 213 6.76 10.56 -19.96
CA MET A 213 8.03 11.24 -20.27
C MET A 213 8.34 11.31 -21.77
N PRO A 214 8.27 10.24 -22.59
CA PRO A 214 8.49 10.30 -24.04
C PRO A 214 7.50 11.23 -24.75
N VAL A 215 6.24 11.25 -24.31
CA VAL A 215 5.21 12.13 -24.87
C VAL A 215 5.57 13.59 -24.61
N MET A 216 5.99 13.91 -23.39
CA MET A 216 6.44 15.27 -23.03
C MET A 216 7.69 15.69 -23.82
N ILE A 217 8.66 14.79 -24.00
CA ILE A 217 9.86 15.03 -24.80
C ILE A 217 9.51 15.31 -26.27
N LEU A 218 8.54 14.53 -26.81
CA LEU A 218 8.08 14.70 -28.18
C LEU A 218 7.39 16.06 -28.41
N ILE A 219 6.49 16.44 -27.51
CA ILE A 219 5.75 17.71 -27.58
C ILE A 219 6.69 18.90 -27.36
N ALA A 220 7.59 18.79 -26.40
CA ALA A 220 8.60 19.81 -26.12
C ALA A 220 9.71 19.89 -27.21
N ARG A 221 9.74 18.93 -28.16
CA ARG A 221 10.75 18.82 -29.22
C ARG A 221 12.19 18.81 -28.71
N GLY A 222 12.42 18.39 -27.48
CA GLY A 222 13.75 18.34 -26.85
C GLY A 222 13.80 17.57 -25.54
N LEU A 223 14.84 16.77 -25.36
CA LEU A 223 15.00 15.94 -24.16
C LEU A 223 15.06 16.79 -22.89
N LYS A 224 15.84 17.87 -22.90
CA LYS A 224 15.98 18.76 -21.73
C LYS A 224 14.67 19.49 -21.40
N ALA A 225 13.99 20.01 -22.42
CA ALA A 225 12.70 20.69 -22.23
C ALA A 225 11.63 19.71 -21.72
N GLY A 226 11.55 18.49 -22.30
CA GLY A 226 10.60 17.46 -21.85
C GLY A 226 10.82 17.05 -20.41
N LEU A 227 12.07 16.83 -19.97
CA LEU A 227 12.38 16.52 -18.57
C LEU A 227 12.05 17.69 -17.64
N LEU A 228 12.27 18.91 -18.06
CA LEU A 228 11.95 20.10 -17.27
C LEU A 228 10.45 20.25 -17.03
N ILE A 229 9.64 19.95 -18.04
CA ILE A 229 8.18 20.00 -18.00
C ILE A 229 7.60 18.93 -17.07
N MET A 230 8.34 17.83 -16.80
CA MET A 230 7.90 16.80 -15.85
C MET A 230 7.98 17.25 -14.38
N ILE A 231 8.79 18.26 -14.06
CA ILE A 231 8.97 18.74 -12.68
C ILE A 231 7.66 19.23 -12.04
N PRO A 232 6.86 20.10 -12.71
CA PRO A 232 5.55 20.51 -12.21
C PRO A 232 4.59 19.36 -11.94
N ASN A 233 4.66 18.27 -12.72
CA ASN A 233 3.77 17.11 -12.57
C ASN A 233 4.08 16.24 -11.32
N VAL A 234 5.30 16.26 -10.81
CA VAL A 234 5.69 15.53 -9.57
C VAL A 234 5.58 16.42 -8.34
N LEU A 235 5.44 17.73 -8.54
CA LEU A 235 5.39 18.70 -7.45
C LEU A 235 4.20 18.49 -6.49
N PRO A 236 2.97 18.24 -6.99
CA PRO A 236 1.78 18.05 -6.13
C PRO A 236 1.95 16.90 -5.15
N GLU A 237 2.40 15.75 -5.62
CA GLU A 237 2.63 14.57 -4.80
C GLU A 237 3.71 14.84 -3.74
N THR A 238 4.80 15.48 -4.16
CA THR A 238 5.91 15.82 -3.26
C THR A 238 5.46 16.78 -2.15
N ILE A 239 4.67 17.80 -2.49
CA ILE A 239 4.19 18.77 -1.52
C ILE A 239 3.18 18.12 -0.56
N VAL A 240 2.20 17.42 -1.10
CA VAL A 240 1.09 16.89 -0.30
C VAL A 240 1.57 15.77 0.62
N PHE A 241 2.26 14.75 0.08
CA PHE A 241 2.76 13.66 0.91
C PHE A 241 3.90 14.09 1.85
N GLY A 242 4.77 14.99 1.41
CA GLY A 242 5.78 15.56 2.27
C GLY A 242 5.15 16.31 3.44
N SER A 243 4.08 17.08 3.21
CA SER A 243 3.34 17.78 4.27
C SER A 243 2.66 16.80 5.23
N MET A 244 2.04 15.72 4.71
CA MET A 244 1.44 14.66 5.54
C MET A 244 2.45 14.04 6.49
N ALA A 245 3.63 13.69 5.98
CA ALA A 245 4.69 13.09 6.79
C ALA A 245 5.14 14.02 7.94
N TRP A 246 5.29 15.30 7.67
CA TRP A 246 5.64 16.31 8.70
C TRP A 246 4.53 16.52 9.73
N LEU A 247 3.27 16.38 9.33
CA LEU A 247 2.11 16.46 10.23
C LEU A 247 1.87 15.15 10.99
N GLY A 248 2.69 14.11 10.74
CA GLY A 248 2.56 12.81 11.39
C GLY A 248 1.38 11.98 10.90
N TYR A 249 0.82 12.31 9.73
CA TYR A 249 -0.20 11.50 9.09
C TYR A 249 0.44 10.32 8.36
N SER A 250 -0.16 9.14 8.52
CA SER A 250 0.20 7.95 7.76
C SER A 250 -0.55 7.90 6.42
N ILE A 251 0.09 7.31 5.42
CA ILE A 251 -0.57 6.96 4.16
C ILE A 251 -1.38 5.67 4.34
N ASP A 252 -2.57 5.68 3.80
CA ASP A 252 -3.41 4.50 3.57
C ASP A 252 -3.51 4.17 2.07
N ILE A 253 -4.26 3.11 1.74
CA ILE A 253 -4.50 2.69 0.35
C ILE A 253 -5.12 3.83 -0.47
N ALA A 254 -6.05 4.60 0.12
CA ALA A 254 -6.71 5.71 -0.56
C ALA A 254 -5.71 6.82 -0.92
N GLY A 255 -4.76 7.12 -0.03
CA GLY A 255 -3.72 8.11 -0.28
C GLY A 255 -2.86 7.76 -1.50
N ILE A 256 -2.49 6.50 -1.64
CA ILE A 256 -1.63 6.05 -2.74
C ILE A 256 -2.39 6.02 -4.06
N LEU A 257 -3.64 5.54 -4.06
CA LEU A 257 -4.52 5.63 -5.24
C LEU A 257 -4.68 7.07 -5.73
N THR A 258 -4.79 8.02 -4.78
CA THR A 258 -4.91 9.44 -5.08
C THR A 258 -3.73 9.97 -5.90
N ALA A 259 -2.50 9.56 -5.59
CA ALA A 259 -1.30 10.01 -6.32
C ALA A 259 -1.36 9.64 -7.80
N SER A 260 -1.68 8.38 -8.11
CA SER A 260 -1.76 7.92 -9.50
C SER A 260 -2.85 8.63 -10.30
N VAL A 261 -3.99 8.88 -9.69
CA VAL A 261 -5.12 9.59 -10.32
C VAL A 261 -4.77 11.07 -10.50
N ALA A 262 -4.24 11.72 -9.47
CA ALA A 262 -3.90 13.13 -9.48
C ALA A 262 -2.82 13.45 -10.53
N MET A 263 -1.79 12.59 -10.66
CA MET A 263 -0.77 12.74 -11.70
C MET A 263 -1.38 12.68 -13.10
N GLY A 264 -2.32 11.77 -13.35
CA GLY A 264 -2.99 11.68 -14.65
C GLY A 264 -3.76 12.95 -15.02
N ILE A 265 -4.39 13.61 -14.03
CA ILE A 265 -5.11 14.87 -14.23
C ILE A 265 -4.12 16.04 -14.42
N ALA A 266 -3.08 16.13 -13.58
CA ALA A 266 -2.06 17.17 -13.66
C ALA A 266 -1.38 17.20 -15.03
N VAL A 267 -1.00 16.04 -15.55
CA VAL A 267 -0.38 15.90 -16.86
C VAL A 267 -1.24 16.47 -17.99
N ASN A 268 -2.57 16.29 -17.90
CA ASN A 268 -3.48 16.82 -18.93
C ASN A 268 -3.41 18.35 -19.02
N ASP A 269 -3.39 19.04 -17.89
CA ASP A 269 -3.31 20.50 -17.84
C ASP A 269 -1.95 21.01 -18.34
N THR A 270 -0.86 20.38 -17.90
CA THR A 270 0.49 20.64 -18.40
C THR A 270 0.58 20.45 -19.92
N LEU A 271 -0.01 19.37 -20.47
CA LEU A 271 -0.05 19.11 -21.92
C LEU A 271 -0.76 20.22 -22.69
N HIS A 272 -1.89 20.72 -22.20
CA HIS A 272 -2.61 21.82 -22.81
C HIS A 272 -1.77 23.09 -22.84
N PHE A 273 -1.14 23.44 -21.73
CA PHE A 273 -0.26 24.60 -21.63
C PHE A 273 0.94 24.49 -22.61
N VAL A 274 1.65 23.38 -22.56
CA VAL A 274 2.86 23.18 -23.41
C VAL A 274 2.53 23.13 -24.91
N ASN A 275 1.40 22.52 -25.26
CA ASN A 275 0.98 22.45 -26.67
C ASN A 275 0.65 23.85 -27.23
N TRP A 276 -0.07 24.68 -26.45
CA TRP A 276 -0.36 26.06 -26.83
C TRP A 276 0.92 26.87 -26.93
N TYR A 277 1.79 26.82 -25.95
CA TYR A 277 3.08 27.46 -25.92
C TYR A 277 3.95 27.07 -27.15
N SER A 278 4.02 25.78 -27.44
CA SER A 278 4.80 25.30 -28.61
C SER A 278 4.25 25.79 -29.96
N ARG A 279 2.92 25.93 -30.07
CA ARG A 279 2.27 26.49 -31.25
C ARG A 279 2.62 27.97 -31.44
N ARG A 280 2.63 28.76 -30.38
CA ARG A 280 2.99 30.18 -30.46
C ARG A 280 4.44 30.38 -30.86
N LEU A 281 5.35 29.62 -30.32
CA LEU A 281 6.75 29.60 -30.74
C LEU A 281 6.91 29.23 -32.23
N ALA A 282 6.11 28.30 -32.75
CA ALA A 282 6.15 27.89 -34.12
C ALA A 282 5.66 28.99 -35.09
N VAL A 283 4.83 29.91 -34.64
CA VAL A 283 4.38 31.09 -35.41
C VAL A 283 5.43 32.21 -35.41
N GLY A 284 6.44 32.13 -34.54
CA GLY A 284 7.55 33.08 -34.49
C GLY A 284 7.52 34.05 -33.31
N ASP A 285 6.64 33.84 -32.34
CA ASP A 285 6.61 34.66 -31.13
C ASP A 285 7.87 34.45 -30.28
N THR A 286 8.26 35.46 -29.56
CA THR A 286 9.29 35.32 -28.51
C THR A 286 8.79 34.45 -27.39
N GLN A 287 9.70 33.89 -26.56
CA GLN A 287 9.33 33.04 -25.42
C GLN A 287 8.40 33.77 -24.44
N GLU A 288 8.66 35.06 -24.19
CA GLU A 288 7.85 35.87 -23.27
C GLU A 288 6.44 36.12 -23.83
N GLU A 289 6.33 36.48 -25.12
CA GLU A 289 5.04 36.66 -25.79
C GLU A 289 4.24 35.36 -25.87
N ALA A 290 4.91 34.23 -26.19
CA ALA A 290 4.28 32.93 -26.25
C ALA A 290 3.73 32.48 -24.88
N ILE A 291 4.46 32.74 -23.80
CA ILE A 291 3.97 32.43 -22.41
C ILE A 291 2.81 33.36 -22.02
N ALA A 292 2.92 34.67 -22.30
CA ALA A 292 1.86 35.63 -21.97
C ALA A 292 0.54 35.28 -22.71
N ASP A 293 0.62 34.90 -23.99
CA ASP A 293 -0.53 34.47 -24.77
C ASP A 293 -1.10 33.12 -24.27
N THR A 294 -0.22 32.15 -23.97
CA THR A 294 -0.61 30.86 -23.42
C THR A 294 -1.32 31.03 -22.08
N PHE A 295 -0.78 31.87 -21.21
CA PHE A 295 -1.36 32.14 -19.92
C PHE A 295 -2.76 32.76 -20.06
N SER A 296 -2.95 33.77 -20.92
CA SER A 296 -4.24 34.41 -21.12
C SER A 296 -5.31 33.48 -21.69
N ASN A 297 -4.92 32.49 -22.52
CA ASN A 297 -5.86 31.57 -23.17
C ASN A 297 -6.09 30.28 -22.40
N CYS A 298 -5.06 29.71 -21.76
CA CYS A 298 -5.14 28.40 -21.09
C CYS A 298 -5.43 28.52 -19.57
N ALA A 299 -4.86 29.51 -18.87
CA ALA A 299 -4.95 29.55 -17.41
C ALA A 299 -6.39 29.63 -16.89
N LYS A 300 -7.26 30.37 -17.56
CA LYS A 300 -8.68 30.48 -17.18
C LYS A 300 -9.39 29.12 -17.28
N ALA A 301 -9.14 28.36 -18.35
CA ALA A 301 -9.72 27.03 -18.54
C ALA A 301 -9.21 26.05 -17.48
N MET A 302 -7.89 26.03 -17.21
CA MET A 302 -7.26 25.18 -16.20
C MET A 302 -7.78 25.46 -14.80
N VAL A 303 -7.95 26.72 -14.41
CA VAL A 303 -8.54 27.09 -13.12
C VAL A 303 -10.00 26.64 -13.03
N HIS A 304 -10.79 26.78 -14.11
CA HIS A 304 -12.19 26.31 -14.09
C HIS A 304 -12.27 24.78 -13.98
N THR A 305 -11.46 24.02 -14.71
CA THR A 305 -11.43 22.54 -14.63
C THR A 305 -11.03 22.10 -13.23
N MET A 306 -10.03 22.72 -12.63
CA MET A 306 -9.61 22.44 -11.25
C MET A 306 -10.74 22.75 -10.25
N LEU A 307 -11.39 23.91 -10.35
CA LEU A 307 -12.49 24.25 -9.44
C LEU A 307 -13.65 23.28 -9.55
N ILE A 308 -14.07 22.92 -10.77
CA ILE A 308 -15.14 21.94 -11.00
C ILE A 308 -14.77 20.59 -10.39
N SER A 309 -13.53 20.12 -10.61
CA SER A 309 -13.04 18.86 -10.08
C SER A 309 -12.95 18.88 -8.54
N CYS A 310 -12.45 19.97 -7.95
CA CYS A 310 -12.43 20.12 -6.50
C CYS A 310 -13.85 20.15 -5.90
N CYS A 311 -14.77 20.88 -6.54
CA CYS A 311 -16.17 20.91 -6.10
C CYS A 311 -16.84 19.54 -6.18
N SER A 312 -16.51 18.73 -7.20
CA SER A 312 -17.03 17.37 -7.33
C SER A 312 -16.54 16.41 -6.22
N MET A 313 -15.38 16.71 -5.62
CA MET A 313 -14.83 15.93 -4.51
C MET A 313 -15.38 16.36 -3.13
N LEU A 314 -15.95 17.56 -2.99
CA LEU A 314 -16.47 18.07 -1.71
C LEU A 314 -17.46 17.13 -1.00
N PRO A 315 -18.43 16.48 -1.68
CA PRO A 315 -19.36 15.56 -1.00
C PRO A 315 -18.66 14.40 -0.29
N PHE A 316 -17.56 13.91 -0.84
CA PHE A 316 -16.79 12.79 -0.26
C PHE A 316 -16.06 13.18 1.03
N MET A 317 -15.81 14.49 1.27
CA MET A 317 -15.23 14.95 2.53
C MET A 317 -16.13 14.72 3.74
N PHE A 318 -17.43 14.54 3.53
CA PHE A 318 -18.41 14.26 4.57
C PHE A 318 -18.69 12.76 4.75
N ALA A 319 -17.97 11.88 4.04
CA ALA A 319 -18.12 10.45 4.19
C ALA A 319 -17.71 10.00 5.60
N GLU A 320 -18.46 9.06 6.19
CA GLU A 320 -18.11 8.44 7.47
C GLU A 320 -16.90 7.51 7.35
N PHE A 321 -16.66 6.95 6.16
CA PHE A 321 -15.51 6.09 5.89
C PHE A 321 -14.27 6.95 5.64
N ASN A 322 -13.30 6.88 6.55
CA ASN A 322 -12.09 7.71 6.52
C ASN A 322 -11.28 7.62 5.21
N PRO A 323 -11.07 6.44 4.60
CA PRO A 323 -10.34 6.35 3.33
C PRO A 323 -11.00 7.18 2.22
N THR A 324 -12.34 7.17 2.10
CA THR A 324 -13.06 8.00 1.12
C THR A 324 -12.89 9.48 1.41
N ARG A 325 -12.97 9.89 2.68
CA ARG A 325 -12.76 11.28 3.09
C ARG A 325 -11.32 11.72 2.83
N GLN A 326 -10.35 10.87 3.14
CA GLN A 326 -8.93 11.14 2.93
C GLN A 326 -8.62 11.25 1.43
N PHE A 327 -9.16 10.35 0.60
CA PHE A 327 -9.07 10.44 -0.85
C PHE A 327 -9.53 11.81 -1.36
N ALA A 328 -10.69 12.28 -0.93
CA ALA A 328 -11.23 13.58 -1.35
C ALA A 328 -10.33 14.75 -0.93
N ILE A 329 -9.89 14.76 0.32
CA ILE A 329 -9.01 15.81 0.85
C ILE A 329 -7.69 15.86 0.08
N LEU A 330 -7.08 14.69 -0.15
CA LEU A 330 -5.82 14.58 -0.88
C LEU A 330 -5.97 14.97 -2.34
N MET A 331 -7.05 14.54 -3.00
CA MET A 331 -7.34 14.95 -4.38
C MET A 331 -7.46 16.45 -4.50
N ILE A 332 -8.23 17.11 -3.63
CA ILE A 332 -8.37 18.58 -3.63
C ILE A 332 -7.01 19.25 -3.40
N ALA A 333 -6.24 18.76 -2.43
CA ALA A 333 -4.91 19.30 -2.14
C ALA A 333 -3.93 19.13 -3.32
N MET A 334 -3.90 17.95 -3.95
CA MET A 334 -3.04 17.67 -5.11
C MET A 334 -3.43 18.48 -6.33
N MET A 335 -4.72 18.58 -6.65
CA MET A 335 -5.20 19.39 -7.77
C MET A 335 -4.94 20.88 -7.56
N SER A 336 -5.12 21.38 -6.32
CA SER A 336 -4.79 22.77 -5.98
C SER A 336 -3.28 23.04 -6.06
N SER A 337 -2.46 22.08 -5.69
CA SER A 337 -0.99 22.16 -5.80
C SER A 337 -0.53 22.05 -7.26
N SER A 338 -1.19 21.23 -8.07
CA SER A 338 -0.89 21.08 -9.51
C SER A 338 -1.08 22.39 -10.26
N ILE A 339 -2.20 23.08 -10.05
CA ILE A 339 -2.44 24.36 -10.74
C ILE A 339 -1.38 25.41 -10.41
N LEU A 340 -0.84 25.41 -9.17
CA LEU A 340 0.30 26.26 -8.81
C LEU A 340 1.58 25.83 -9.56
N GLY A 341 1.78 24.53 -9.71
CA GLY A 341 2.88 23.98 -10.53
C GLY A 341 2.79 24.44 -11.98
N ASP A 342 1.62 24.33 -12.60
CA ASP A 342 1.41 24.60 -13.99
C ASP A 342 1.35 26.11 -14.32
N LEU A 343 0.79 26.93 -13.46
CA LEU A 343 0.66 28.37 -13.72
C LEU A 343 1.83 29.22 -13.19
N VAL A 344 2.61 28.70 -12.23
CA VAL A 344 3.72 29.45 -11.65
C VAL A 344 5.07 28.82 -11.99
N LEU A 345 5.23 27.52 -11.66
CA LEU A 345 6.52 26.86 -11.84
C LEU A 345 6.82 26.54 -13.30
N LEU A 346 5.85 26.06 -14.06
CA LEU A 346 6.05 25.71 -15.47
C LEU A 346 6.47 26.92 -16.34
N PRO A 347 5.79 28.07 -16.30
CA PRO A 347 6.24 29.26 -17.01
C PRO A 347 7.63 29.73 -16.58
N ALA A 348 7.92 29.71 -15.26
CA ALA A 348 9.21 30.10 -14.75
C ALA A 348 10.35 29.16 -15.24
N LEU A 349 10.08 27.87 -15.33
CA LEU A 349 11.02 26.87 -15.88
C LEU A 349 11.24 27.07 -17.37
N LEU A 350 10.20 27.35 -18.13
CA LEU A 350 10.30 27.59 -19.58
C LEU A 350 11.06 28.88 -19.91
N LEU A 351 10.93 29.92 -19.08
CA LEU A 351 11.71 31.17 -19.20
C LEU A 351 13.15 31.05 -18.72
N SER A 352 13.45 30.00 -17.93
CA SER A 352 14.78 29.81 -17.37
C SER A 352 15.83 29.53 -18.46
N PRO A 353 17.12 29.75 -18.20
CA PRO A 353 18.20 29.38 -19.13
C PRO A 353 18.23 27.90 -19.50
N LEU A 354 17.63 27.05 -18.62
CA LEU A 354 17.51 25.60 -18.84
C LEU A 354 16.42 25.26 -19.86
N GLY A 355 15.36 26.07 -19.97
CA GLY A 355 14.24 25.92 -20.90
C GLY A 355 14.51 26.63 -22.29
N ARG A 356 15.55 27.42 -22.39
CA ARG A 356 15.87 28.09 -23.63
C ARG A 356 16.35 27.11 -24.70
N ASP A 357 15.49 26.84 -25.68
CA ASP A 357 15.87 26.08 -26.86
C ASP A 357 16.73 26.96 -27.79
N LYS A 358 17.96 26.54 -28.05
CA LYS A 358 18.88 27.27 -28.96
C LYS A 358 18.36 27.40 -30.39
N ARG A 359 17.30 26.66 -30.73
CA ARG A 359 16.68 26.70 -32.06
C ARG A 359 15.74 27.88 -32.28
N SER A 360 15.19 28.49 -31.23
CA SER A 360 14.34 29.67 -31.35
C SER A 360 15.11 30.98 -31.63
N GLN A 361 16.44 30.95 -31.68
CA GLN A 361 17.29 32.10 -31.97
C GLN A 361 17.72 32.19 -33.45
N GLN A 362 17.32 31.25 -34.31
CA GLN A 362 17.56 31.42 -35.75
C GLN A 362 16.45 32.29 -36.34
N PRO A 363 16.75 33.52 -36.78
CA PRO A 363 15.77 34.35 -37.45
C PRO A 363 15.29 33.66 -38.73
N ALA A 364 13.99 33.75 -39.00
CA ALA A 364 13.33 33.18 -40.20
C ALA A 364 13.98 33.57 -41.54
N SER A 365 14.91 34.50 -41.52
CA SER A 365 15.66 34.96 -42.72
C SER A 365 16.66 33.92 -43.28
N SER A 366 17.00 32.85 -42.56
CA SER A 366 17.95 31.85 -43.08
C SER A 366 17.32 30.67 -43.85
N GLN A 367 16.00 30.58 -43.92
CA GLN A 367 15.31 29.50 -44.66
C GLN A 367 14.86 29.93 -46.08
N LEU A 368 15.01 31.19 -46.45
CA LEU A 368 14.63 31.73 -47.79
C LEU A 368 15.79 31.84 -48.80
N SER A 369 16.95 31.29 -48.47
CA SER A 369 18.09 31.30 -49.39
C SER A 369 18.37 29.94 -50.05
N ASN A 370 17.36 29.23 -50.50
CA ASN A 370 17.53 28.24 -51.55
C ASN A 370 17.08 28.91 -52.83
N PRO A 371 17.98 29.17 -53.78
CA PRO A 371 17.58 29.70 -55.10
C PRO A 371 16.78 28.62 -55.81
N VAL A 372 15.53 28.94 -56.13
CA VAL A 372 14.73 28.21 -57.09
C VAL A 372 15.57 28.10 -58.31
N GLY A 373 16.03 26.90 -58.66
CA GLY A 373 16.70 26.61 -59.87
C GLY A 373 15.87 27.11 -61.06
N SER A 374 16.47 27.97 -61.91
CA SER A 374 15.93 28.45 -63.15
C SER A 374 15.54 27.27 -64.05
N LEU A 375 14.25 26.92 -64.06
CA LEU A 375 13.68 26.13 -65.11
C LEU A 375 13.39 27.12 -66.26
N THR A 376 14.28 27.16 -67.25
CA THR A 376 14.05 27.74 -68.57
C THR A 376 12.90 27.03 -69.28
N PRO A 377 11.96 27.75 -69.89
CA PRO A 377 10.95 27.12 -70.72
C PRO A 377 11.51 27.03 -72.17
N ASP A 378 12.07 25.89 -72.53
CA ASP A 378 12.16 25.44 -73.87
C ASP A 378 11.18 24.34 -74.13
N ILE A 379 10.10 24.60 -74.79
CA ILE A 379 9.33 23.76 -75.72
C ILE A 379 8.14 24.60 -76.21
N LEU A 380 8.43 25.36 -77.35
CA LEU A 380 7.45 25.72 -78.36
C LEU A 380 8.18 25.76 -79.69
N SER A 381 8.20 24.61 -80.37
CA SER A 381 8.28 24.46 -81.86
C SER A 381 8.32 22.94 -82.13
N ASP A 382 7.18 22.38 -82.40
CA ASP A 382 6.72 21.61 -83.57
C ASP A 382 5.44 20.89 -83.25
#